data_b6e392ac980b2e6bff1772482ac6f5a3
#
_entry.id   b6e392ac980b2e6bff1772482ac6f5a3
#
_cell.length_a   1.000
_cell.length_b   1.000
_cell.length_c   1.000
_cell.angle_alpha   90.00
_cell.angle_beta   90.00
_cell.angle_gamma   90.00
#
_symmetry.space_group_name_H-M   'P 1'
#
loop_
_entity.id
_entity.type
_entity.pdbx_description
1 polymer ?
#
loop_
_entity_poly.entity_id
_entity_poly.type
_entity_poly.pdbx_seq_one_letter_code
_entity_poly.pdbx_strand_id
1 'polypeptide(L)'
;GKKAGPAVSEFLKKDKFRHRESHRLPDYAGITRILERFNLLPAIFFLKSRAECDTALSCRRGLTPMKDNEAFTDDLYELLDRFPSLGSHRQIKALRSAGLAAHHGGQLPAWKLLVEEMMNRGHLRVIFATSTIAAGVNFPARTIVLFNSDQFNGHDFASLSATEFRQMTGRAGRRGQDNIGFMLAIAGRFMDLGHIRKMLFAAPENILSQLKNDFAMVLNLLLSQTPADVKKIFERSFAAWQQNSIAGQTSSAAALLWKDFSLHLEFLQREGFVEKAGRLTEDGHWASRLRLDHPLLVAECLRKNAFPEDNERKKKNQRNQIRK
;
A
#
# COMPACT_ATOMS: atom_id res chain seq x y z
N GLY A 1 6.65 32.55 10.34
CA GLY A 1 6.69 31.63 9.20
C GLY A 1 8.11 31.17 8.93
N LYS A 2 8.36 29.85 9.02
CA LYS A 2 9.67 29.27 8.73
C LYS A 2 9.97 29.40 7.22
N LYS A 3 10.90 30.24 6.84
CA LYS A 3 11.33 30.43 5.46
C LYS A 3 12.38 29.35 5.10
N ALA A 4 12.34 28.86 3.84
CA ALA A 4 13.41 28.01 3.34
C ALA A 4 14.72 28.81 3.30
N GLY A 5 15.85 28.15 3.59
CA GLY A 5 17.17 28.77 3.46
C GLY A 5 17.42 29.30 2.04
N PRO A 6 18.34 30.27 1.88
CA PRO A 6 18.60 30.93 0.57
C PRO A 6 18.91 29.94 -0.54
N ALA A 7 19.78 28.96 -0.29
CA ALA A 7 20.18 27.93 -1.25
C ALA A 7 18.98 27.05 -1.70
N VAL A 8 18.10 26.68 -0.77
CA VAL A 8 16.87 25.92 -1.07
C VAL A 8 15.90 26.78 -1.89
N SER A 9 15.77 28.07 -1.54
CA SER A 9 14.89 28.99 -2.27
C SER A 9 15.37 29.24 -3.69
N GLU A 10 16.68 29.33 -3.90
CA GLU A 10 17.29 29.46 -5.23
C GLU A 10 17.13 28.19 -6.06
N PHE A 11 17.35 27.02 -5.43
CA PHE A 11 17.15 25.72 -6.08
C PHE A 11 15.71 25.55 -6.55
N LEU A 12 14.70 25.88 -5.70
CA LEU A 12 13.28 25.81 -6.05
C LEU A 12 12.90 26.72 -7.21
N LYS A 13 13.58 27.86 -7.40
CA LYS A 13 13.39 28.74 -8.56
C LYS A 13 13.97 28.13 -9.84
N LYS A 14 15.14 27.47 -9.76
CA LYS A 14 15.79 26.82 -10.91
C LYS A 14 15.11 25.52 -11.33
N ASP A 15 14.49 24.79 -10.40
CA ASP A 15 13.87 23.48 -10.66
C ASP A 15 12.66 23.56 -11.61
N LYS A 16 11.92 24.68 -11.63
CA LYS A 16 10.83 24.93 -12.60
C LYS A 16 11.25 24.81 -14.07
N PHE A 17 12.53 24.93 -14.37
CA PHE A 17 13.08 24.85 -15.72
C PHE A 17 13.66 23.50 -16.09
N ARG A 18 13.92 22.60 -15.13
CA ARG A 18 14.58 21.29 -15.34
C ARG A 18 13.65 20.13 -15.67
N HIS A 19 12.33 20.32 -15.64
CA HIS A 19 11.35 19.24 -15.84
C HIS A 19 11.29 18.63 -17.25
N ARG A 20 12.23 18.95 -18.14
CA ARG A 20 12.20 18.46 -19.53
C ARG A 20 13.09 17.25 -19.83
N GLU A 21 13.94 16.79 -18.93
CA GLU A 21 14.87 15.68 -19.23
C GLU A 21 14.98 14.66 -18.12
N SER A 22 14.52 13.52 -18.33
CA SER A 22 15.06 12.15 -18.37
C SER A 22 14.02 11.10 -18.04
N HIS A 23 13.77 10.21 -19.00
CA HIS A 23 13.09 8.93 -18.79
C HIS A 23 13.97 7.92 -18.01
N ARG A 24 15.12 8.34 -17.48
CA ARG A 24 16.00 7.48 -16.71
C ARG A 24 15.54 7.33 -15.28
N LEU A 25 15.55 6.09 -14.79
CA LEU A 25 15.35 5.80 -13.37
C LEU A 25 16.43 6.54 -12.55
N PRO A 26 16.09 6.96 -11.32
CA PRO A 26 17.07 7.55 -10.41
C PRO A 26 18.29 6.62 -10.21
N ASP A 27 19.46 7.18 -10.01
CA ASP A 27 20.65 6.39 -9.64
C ASP A 27 20.55 5.94 -8.16
N TYR A 28 19.75 4.91 -7.92
CA TYR A 28 19.57 4.35 -6.57
C TYR A 28 20.90 3.88 -5.96
N ALA A 29 21.82 3.35 -6.78
CA ALA A 29 23.13 2.93 -6.30
C ALA A 29 23.98 4.12 -5.85
N GLY A 30 24.02 5.19 -6.64
CA GLY A 30 24.72 6.43 -6.28
C GLY A 30 24.19 7.05 -5.01
N ILE A 31 22.87 7.14 -4.89
CA ILE A 31 22.21 7.65 -3.68
C ILE A 31 22.56 6.78 -2.47
N THR A 32 22.50 5.45 -2.60
CA THR A 32 22.85 4.52 -1.52
C THR A 32 24.31 4.70 -1.07
N ARG A 33 25.27 4.83 -2.01
CA ARG A 33 26.68 5.09 -1.68
C ARG A 33 26.87 6.42 -0.93
N ILE A 34 26.14 7.46 -1.33
CA ILE A 34 26.16 8.75 -0.62
C ILE A 34 25.64 8.58 0.80
N LEU A 35 24.50 7.92 0.99
CA LEU A 35 23.95 7.67 2.31
C LEU A 35 24.91 6.86 3.19
N GLU A 36 25.57 5.85 2.62
CA GLU A 36 26.57 5.04 3.32
C GLU A 36 27.77 5.89 3.75
N ARG A 37 28.32 6.71 2.84
CA ARG A 37 29.44 7.62 3.13
C ARG A 37 29.15 8.57 4.29
N PHE A 38 27.93 9.04 4.43
CA PHE A 38 27.51 9.95 5.49
C PHE A 38 26.90 9.23 6.69
N ASN A 39 27.00 7.90 6.77
CA ASN A 39 26.43 7.08 7.84
C ASN A 39 24.91 7.30 8.02
N LEU A 40 24.18 7.39 6.91
CA LEU A 40 22.73 7.63 6.87
C LEU A 40 21.91 6.36 6.55
N LEU A 41 22.54 5.19 6.53
CA LEU A 41 21.85 3.91 6.43
C LEU A 41 21.47 3.38 7.81
N PRO A 42 20.46 2.52 7.94
CA PRO A 42 19.58 2.00 6.88
C PRO A 42 18.59 3.04 6.37
N ALA A 43 18.11 2.87 5.13
CA ALA A 43 17.18 3.79 4.50
C ALA A 43 15.97 3.09 3.90
N ILE A 44 14.82 3.77 3.90
CA ILE A 44 13.63 3.38 3.13
C ILE A 44 13.48 4.34 1.96
N PHE A 45 13.45 3.79 0.75
CA PHE A 45 13.22 4.52 -0.49
C PHE A 45 11.75 4.34 -0.90
N PHE A 46 10.97 5.39 -0.79
CA PHE A 46 9.58 5.38 -1.22
C PHE A 46 9.48 5.64 -2.72
N LEU A 47 8.93 4.65 -3.43
CA LEU A 47 8.79 4.64 -4.88
C LEU A 47 7.31 4.62 -5.28
N LYS A 48 7.03 5.01 -6.52
CA LYS A 48 5.69 5.23 -7.03
C LYS A 48 4.90 3.94 -7.27
N SER A 49 5.58 2.85 -7.60
CA SER A 49 4.92 1.59 -7.97
C SER A 49 5.64 0.34 -7.47
N ARG A 50 4.89 -0.77 -7.39
CA ARG A 50 5.43 -2.10 -7.08
C ARG A 50 6.50 -2.53 -8.08
N ALA A 51 6.25 -2.30 -9.37
CA ALA A 51 7.18 -2.63 -10.44
C ALA A 51 8.49 -1.85 -10.32
N GLU A 52 8.42 -0.57 -9.93
CA GLU A 52 9.60 0.25 -9.70
C GLU A 52 10.41 -0.25 -8.50
N CYS A 53 9.77 -0.66 -7.40
CA CYS A 53 10.44 -1.27 -6.25
C CYS A 53 11.21 -2.54 -6.65
N ASP A 54 10.60 -3.41 -7.44
CA ASP A 54 11.24 -4.64 -7.91
C ASP A 54 12.40 -4.35 -8.88
N THR A 55 12.23 -3.37 -9.78
CA THR A 55 13.27 -2.95 -10.73
C THR A 55 14.46 -2.30 -10.03
N ALA A 56 14.20 -1.51 -8.98
CA ALA A 56 15.20 -0.82 -8.20
C ALA A 56 16.22 -1.78 -7.56
N LEU A 57 15.87 -3.02 -7.28
CA LEU A 57 16.79 -4.05 -6.77
C LEU A 57 17.95 -4.35 -7.71
N SER A 58 17.82 -4.02 -9.00
CA SER A 58 18.92 -4.15 -9.98
C SER A 58 20.10 -3.24 -9.66
N CYS A 59 19.91 -2.18 -8.87
CA CYS A 59 20.96 -1.25 -8.42
C CYS A 59 22.05 -1.95 -7.59
N ARG A 60 21.80 -3.17 -7.05
CA ARG A 60 22.80 -3.98 -6.36
C ARG A 60 24.10 -4.15 -7.14
N ARG A 61 24.05 -4.13 -8.48
CA ARG A 61 25.23 -4.25 -9.35
C ARG A 61 26.19 -3.07 -9.23
N GLY A 62 25.70 -1.90 -8.81
CA GLY A 62 26.51 -0.69 -8.60
C GLY A 62 26.94 -0.47 -7.15
N LEU A 63 26.67 -1.43 -6.26
CA LEU A 63 27.02 -1.35 -4.83
C LEU A 63 28.14 -2.32 -4.50
N THR A 64 28.96 -1.94 -3.51
CA THR A 64 29.91 -2.87 -2.90
C THR A 64 29.15 -4.03 -2.25
N PRO A 65 29.51 -5.29 -2.54
CA PRO A 65 28.91 -6.43 -1.86
C PRO A 65 28.99 -6.28 -0.34
N MET A 66 28.00 -6.84 0.35
CA MET A 66 28.09 -6.92 1.80
C MET A 66 29.28 -7.80 2.18
N LYS A 67 30.00 -7.38 3.21
CA LYS A 67 31.04 -8.25 3.82
C LYS A 67 30.35 -9.46 4.44
N ASP A 68 31.03 -10.59 4.41
CA ASP A 68 30.58 -11.76 5.12
C ASP A 68 30.36 -11.41 6.60
N ASN A 69 29.18 -11.68 7.08
CA ASN A 69 28.74 -11.42 8.45
C ASN A 69 28.01 -12.67 8.96
N GLU A 70 28.62 -13.36 9.91
CA GLU A 70 28.07 -14.58 10.51
C GLU A 70 26.67 -14.31 11.07
N ALA A 71 26.49 -13.22 11.82
CA ALA A 71 25.20 -12.87 12.38
C ALA A 71 24.11 -12.66 11.30
N PHE A 72 24.47 -12.04 10.16
CA PHE A 72 23.53 -11.93 9.02
C PHE A 72 23.14 -13.31 8.48
N THR A 73 24.14 -14.19 8.36
CA THR A 73 23.96 -15.52 7.78
C THR A 73 23.10 -16.38 8.69
N ASP A 74 23.39 -16.40 9.99
CA ASP A 74 22.65 -17.16 11.01
C ASP A 74 21.20 -16.69 11.09
N ASP A 75 20.97 -15.38 11.18
CA ASP A 75 19.64 -14.80 11.24
C ASP A 75 18.83 -15.09 9.97
N LEU A 76 19.47 -15.03 8.80
CA LEU A 76 18.80 -15.36 7.54
C LEU A 76 18.44 -16.84 7.46
N TYR A 77 19.32 -17.75 7.90
CA TYR A 77 19.04 -19.19 7.92
C TYR A 77 17.93 -19.51 8.92
N GLU A 78 17.93 -18.94 10.13
CA GLU A 78 16.82 -19.07 11.08
C GLU A 78 15.46 -18.74 10.44
N LEU A 79 15.40 -17.63 9.71
CA LEU A 79 14.17 -17.21 9.03
C LEU A 79 13.79 -18.11 7.85
N LEU A 80 14.79 -18.62 7.11
CA LEU A 80 14.55 -19.55 6.01
C LEU A 80 14.11 -20.93 6.49
N ASP A 81 14.56 -21.38 7.66
CA ASP A 81 14.08 -22.62 8.29
C ASP A 81 12.60 -22.52 8.67
N ARG A 82 12.16 -21.34 9.11
CA ARG A 82 10.73 -21.07 9.36
C ARG A 82 9.91 -20.98 8.08
N PHE A 83 10.51 -20.55 6.96
CA PHE A 83 9.86 -20.34 5.68
C PHE A 83 10.71 -20.88 4.52
N PRO A 84 10.85 -22.21 4.35
CA PRO A 84 11.78 -22.83 3.40
C PRO A 84 11.57 -22.40 1.96
N SER A 85 10.31 -22.12 1.56
CA SER A 85 9.96 -21.64 0.21
C SER A 85 10.61 -20.30 -0.17
N LEU A 86 11.03 -19.50 0.81
CA LEU A 86 11.67 -18.21 0.56
C LEU A 86 13.12 -18.35 0.12
N GLY A 87 13.77 -19.50 0.29
CA GLY A 87 15.13 -19.75 -0.20
C GLY A 87 15.28 -19.57 -1.72
N SER A 88 14.21 -19.84 -2.47
CA SER A 88 14.14 -19.61 -3.93
C SER A 88 13.50 -18.26 -4.33
N HIS A 89 13.19 -17.40 -3.36
CA HIS A 89 12.55 -16.13 -3.66
C HIS A 89 13.41 -15.24 -4.55
N ARG A 90 12.81 -14.60 -5.58
CA ARG A 90 13.53 -13.81 -6.60
C ARG A 90 14.42 -12.68 -6.05
N GLN A 91 14.11 -12.18 -4.86
CA GLN A 91 14.86 -11.09 -4.22
C GLN A 91 15.97 -11.58 -3.28
N ILE A 92 16.06 -12.88 -2.99
CA ILE A 92 17.03 -13.43 -2.02
C ILE A 92 18.49 -13.06 -2.41
N LYS A 93 18.76 -13.00 -3.71
CA LYS A 93 20.07 -12.62 -4.23
C LYS A 93 20.42 -11.17 -3.92
N ALA A 94 19.46 -10.24 -4.04
CA ALA A 94 19.67 -8.83 -3.72
C ALA A 94 19.86 -8.62 -2.21
N LEU A 95 19.08 -9.36 -1.41
CA LEU A 95 19.19 -9.38 0.05
C LEU A 95 20.60 -9.82 0.48
N ARG A 96 21.06 -10.99 0.04
CA ARG A 96 22.36 -11.56 0.43
C ARG A 96 23.54 -10.74 -0.06
N SER A 97 23.51 -10.29 -1.32
CA SER A 97 24.69 -9.64 -1.93
C SER A 97 24.83 -8.16 -1.57
N ALA A 98 23.75 -7.47 -1.23
CA ALA A 98 23.80 -6.02 -1.09
C ALA A 98 22.94 -5.45 0.07
N GLY A 99 22.26 -6.30 0.85
CA GLY A 99 21.36 -5.85 1.91
C GLY A 99 20.16 -5.05 1.39
N LEU A 100 19.65 -5.43 0.21
CA LEU A 100 18.53 -4.75 -0.45
C LEU A 100 17.30 -5.64 -0.47
N ALA A 101 16.14 -5.05 -0.19
CA ALA A 101 14.85 -5.73 -0.35
C ALA A 101 13.79 -4.78 -0.90
N ALA A 102 12.74 -5.32 -1.52
CA ALA A 102 11.52 -4.58 -1.81
C ALA A 102 10.41 -5.02 -0.87
N HIS A 103 9.61 -4.07 -0.42
CA HIS A 103 8.45 -4.30 0.45
C HIS A 103 7.24 -3.53 -0.07
N HIS A 104 6.25 -4.25 -0.56
CA HIS A 104 5.01 -3.69 -1.11
C HIS A 104 3.86 -4.71 -1.06
N GLY A 105 2.62 -4.26 -1.30
CA GLY A 105 1.42 -5.09 -1.19
C GLY A 105 1.36 -6.31 -2.13
N GLY A 106 2.22 -6.38 -3.16
CA GLY A 106 2.32 -7.54 -4.05
C GLY A 106 3.30 -8.63 -3.59
N GLN A 107 3.95 -8.48 -2.43
CA GLN A 107 4.87 -9.47 -1.87
C GLN A 107 4.12 -10.48 -0.99
N LEU A 108 4.66 -11.70 -0.92
CA LEU A 108 4.15 -12.73 -0.01
C LEU A 108 4.25 -12.27 1.45
N PRO A 109 3.25 -12.56 2.30
CA PRO A 109 3.30 -12.20 3.72
C PRO A 109 4.57 -12.70 4.42
N ALA A 110 4.99 -13.95 4.17
CA ALA A 110 6.22 -14.51 4.73
C ALA A 110 7.47 -13.75 4.30
N TRP A 111 7.54 -13.29 3.03
CA TRP A 111 8.65 -12.45 2.55
C TRP A 111 8.68 -11.09 3.26
N LYS A 112 7.51 -10.46 3.44
CA LYS A 112 7.43 -9.19 4.16
C LYS A 112 7.93 -9.33 5.59
N LEU A 113 7.51 -10.40 6.29
CA LEU A 113 7.96 -10.69 7.65
C LEU A 113 9.48 -10.90 7.70
N LEU A 114 10.06 -11.67 6.77
CA LEU A 114 11.51 -11.85 6.68
C LEU A 114 12.24 -10.51 6.52
N VAL A 115 11.78 -9.65 5.60
CA VAL A 115 12.37 -8.33 5.37
C VAL A 115 12.27 -7.44 6.62
N GLU A 116 11.14 -7.49 7.32
CA GLU A 116 10.91 -6.74 8.56
C GLU A 116 11.88 -7.18 9.66
N GLU A 117 12.02 -8.48 9.87
CA GLU A 117 12.96 -9.04 10.86
C GLU A 117 14.41 -8.69 10.53
N MET A 118 14.84 -8.89 9.29
CA MET A 118 16.19 -8.55 8.85
C MET A 118 16.50 -7.06 8.98
N MET A 119 15.50 -6.18 8.79
CA MET A 119 15.67 -4.75 9.01
C MET A 119 15.80 -4.41 10.49
N ASN A 120 14.95 -4.98 11.34
CA ASN A 120 14.97 -4.75 12.78
C ASN A 120 16.28 -5.23 13.42
N ARG A 121 16.87 -6.31 12.90
CA ARG A 121 18.17 -6.83 13.31
C ARG A 121 19.36 -6.04 12.70
N GLY A 122 19.09 -5.01 11.87
CA GLY A 122 20.10 -4.11 11.33
C GLY A 122 20.85 -4.64 10.10
N HIS A 123 20.36 -5.69 9.45
CA HIS A 123 21.01 -6.36 8.34
C HIS A 123 20.75 -5.74 6.97
N LEU A 124 19.79 -4.82 6.87
CA LEU A 124 19.46 -4.20 5.59
C LEU A 124 20.05 -2.80 5.45
N ARG A 125 20.51 -2.50 4.25
CA ARG A 125 21.00 -1.17 3.86
C ARG A 125 19.85 -0.31 3.34
N VAL A 126 19.09 -0.84 2.39
CA VAL A 126 17.96 -0.12 1.76
C VAL A 126 16.79 -1.03 1.53
N ILE A 127 15.61 -0.48 1.78
CA ILE A 127 14.35 -1.08 1.40
C ILE A 127 13.66 -0.16 0.40
N PHE A 128 13.25 -0.75 -0.74
CA PHE A 128 12.41 -0.11 -1.73
C PHE A 128 10.95 -0.40 -1.42
N ALA A 129 10.16 0.63 -1.14
CA ALA A 129 8.79 0.45 -0.67
C ALA A 129 7.80 1.37 -1.37
N THR A 130 6.55 0.94 -1.44
CA THR A 130 5.42 1.83 -1.75
C THR A 130 4.87 2.43 -0.46
N SER A 131 4.03 3.46 -0.56
CA SER A 131 3.42 4.15 0.59
C SER A 131 2.68 3.22 1.56
N THR A 132 2.28 2.01 1.12
CA THR A 132 1.59 1.02 1.95
C THR A 132 2.38 0.54 3.18
N ILE A 133 3.73 0.65 3.16
CA ILE A 133 4.57 0.31 4.33
C ILE A 133 4.48 1.37 5.43
N ALA A 134 4.04 2.58 5.10
CA ALA A 134 3.96 3.67 6.07
C ALA A 134 2.91 3.41 7.15
N ALA A 135 1.86 2.64 6.84
CA ALA A 135 0.80 2.28 7.77
C ALA A 135 0.94 0.82 8.25
N GLY A 136 0.75 0.60 9.54
CA GLY A 136 0.55 -0.74 10.12
C GLY A 136 1.79 -1.60 10.38
N VAL A 137 2.99 -1.17 10.02
CA VAL A 137 4.23 -1.94 10.25
C VAL A 137 5.23 -1.11 11.07
N ASN A 138 5.84 -1.73 12.06
CA ASN A 138 6.92 -1.08 12.81
C ASN A 138 8.25 -1.27 12.06
N PHE A 139 8.58 -0.31 11.22
CA PHE A 139 9.67 -0.40 10.26
C PHE A 139 10.48 0.88 10.24
N PRO A 140 11.26 1.15 11.29
CA PRO A 140 12.02 2.39 11.37
C PRO A 140 13.34 2.27 10.60
N ALA A 141 13.70 3.35 9.90
CA ALA A 141 15.00 3.50 9.26
C ALA A 141 15.65 4.80 9.72
N ARG A 142 16.95 4.91 9.64
CA ARG A 142 17.63 6.18 9.93
C ARG A 142 17.23 7.27 8.95
N THR A 143 17.05 6.90 7.68
CA THR A 143 16.74 7.85 6.61
C THR A 143 15.53 7.39 5.78
N ILE A 144 14.68 8.32 5.46
CA ILE A 144 13.59 8.19 4.48
C ILE A 144 13.95 8.98 3.23
N VAL A 145 13.80 8.37 2.07
CA VAL A 145 14.06 9.01 0.77
C VAL A 145 12.79 8.98 -0.06
N LEU A 146 12.31 10.15 -0.45
CA LEU A 146 11.13 10.33 -1.29
C LEU A 146 11.54 10.64 -2.72
N PHE A 147 11.02 9.90 -3.70
CA PHE A 147 11.25 10.09 -5.14
C PHE A 147 10.04 10.68 -5.86
N ASN A 148 8.91 10.76 -5.18
CA ASN A 148 7.66 11.31 -5.69
C ASN A 148 6.89 12.05 -4.60
N SER A 149 6.08 13.01 -5.01
CA SER A 149 5.19 13.81 -4.15
C SER A 149 3.72 13.45 -4.34
N ASP A 150 3.45 12.37 -5.05
CA ASP A 150 2.13 11.80 -5.31
C ASP A 150 2.11 10.31 -4.96
N GLN A 151 0.92 9.75 -4.78
CA GLN A 151 0.74 8.32 -4.59
C GLN A 151 -0.55 7.83 -5.25
N PHE A 152 -0.62 6.53 -5.51
CA PHE A 152 -1.81 5.89 -6.04
C PHE A 152 -2.81 5.64 -4.90
N ASN A 153 -4.03 6.18 -5.02
CA ASN A 153 -5.09 6.08 -4.01
C ASN A 153 -6.06 4.90 -4.24
N GLY A 154 -5.77 4.03 -5.22
CA GLY A 154 -6.65 2.93 -5.65
C GLY A 154 -7.33 3.21 -7.00
N HIS A 155 -7.47 4.46 -7.41
CA HIS A 155 -8.06 4.89 -8.68
C HIS A 155 -7.09 5.73 -9.51
N ASP A 156 -6.53 6.78 -8.92
CA ASP A 156 -5.66 7.74 -9.59
C ASP A 156 -4.42 8.07 -8.75
N PHE A 157 -3.46 8.76 -9.36
CA PHE A 157 -2.35 9.36 -8.65
C PHE A 157 -2.77 10.73 -8.10
N ALA A 158 -2.78 10.86 -6.79
CA ALA A 158 -3.07 12.09 -6.07
C ALA A 158 -1.83 12.59 -5.33
N SER A 159 -1.72 13.91 -5.15
CA SER A 159 -0.67 14.50 -4.33
C SER A 159 -0.73 13.96 -2.89
N LEU A 160 0.43 13.73 -2.27
CA LEU A 160 0.52 13.28 -0.88
C LEU A 160 -0.22 14.25 0.04
N SER A 161 -1.07 13.72 0.90
CA SER A 161 -1.67 14.46 2.00
C SER A 161 -0.69 14.70 3.14
N ALA A 162 -1.01 15.63 4.04
CA ALA A 162 -0.18 15.88 5.22
C ALA A 162 -0.09 14.66 6.13
N THR A 163 -1.16 13.90 6.24
CA THR A 163 -1.22 12.66 7.03
C THR A 163 -0.32 11.58 6.46
N GLU A 164 -0.41 11.32 5.16
CA GLU A 164 0.43 10.34 4.47
C GLU A 164 1.91 10.71 4.53
N PHE A 165 2.23 11.97 4.24
CA PHE A 165 3.58 12.49 4.37
C PHE A 165 4.16 12.26 5.78
N ARG A 166 3.37 12.53 6.82
CA ARG A 166 3.77 12.30 8.21
C ARG A 166 3.93 10.83 8.55
N GLN A 167 3.07 9.96 8.02
CA GLN A 167 3.19 8.51 8.20
C GLN A 167 4.49 7.98 7.58
N MET A 168 4.84 8.44 6.37
CA MET A 168 6.08 8.08 5.70
C MET A 168 7.31 8.63 6.43
N THR A 169 7.33 9.93 6.72
CA THR A 169 8.47 10.59 7.37
C THR A 169 8.60 10.22 8.84
N GLY A 170 7.53 9.84 9.51
CA GLY A 170 7.53 9.32 10.88
C GLY A 170 8.25 7.97 11.04
N ARG A 171 8.71 7.35 9.94
CA ARG A 171 9.60 6.18 9.96
C ARG A 171 11.07 6.57 10.03
N ALA A 172 11.41 7.85 9.94
CA ALA A 172 12.77 8.35 10.03
C ALA A 172 13.23 8.40 11.49
N GLY A 173 14.39 7.81 11.76
CA GLY A 173 14.98 7.72 13.10
C GLY A 173 14.53 6.46 13.87
N ARG A 174 15.50 5.67 14.31
CA ARG A 174 15.29 4.45 15.09
C ARG A 174 15.33 4.79 16.58
N ARG A 175 14.23 4.49 17.28
CA ARG A 175 14.15 4.77 18.73
C ARG A 175 15.27 4.04 19.48
N GLY A 176 15.99 4.76 20.32
CA GLY A 176 17.10 4.24 21.12
C GLY A 176 18.42 4.03 20.36
N GLN A 177 18.45 4.24 19.04
CA GLN A 177 19.65 4.09 18.21
C GLN A 177 20.07 5.40 17.51
N ASP A 178 19.09 6.20 17.07
CA ASP A 178 19.34 7.45 16.36
C ASP A 178 18.83 8.64 17.15
N ASN A 179 19.65 9.70 17.29
CA ASN A 179 19.23 10.95 17.89
C ASN A 179 18.42 11.82 16.91
N ILE A 180 18.63 11.63 15.61
CA ILE A 180 18.02 12.39 14.52
C ILE A 180 17.66 11.44 13.38
N GLY A 181 16.41 11.53 12.91
CA GLY A 181 15.97 10.91 11.65
C GLY A 181 16.11 11.90 10.50
N PHE A 182 16.39 11.39 9.32
CA PHE A 182 16.60 12.19 8.11
C PHE A 182 15.50 11.92 7.09
N MET A 183 15.05 12.97 6.41
CA MET A 183 14.17 12.87 5.25
C MET A 183 14.81 13.62 4.07
N LEU A 184 14.98 12.91 2.97
CA LEU A 184 15.49 13.46 1.71
C LEU A 184 14.38 13.40 0.65
N ALA A 185 14.15 14.51 -0.04
CA ALA A 185 13.32 14.57 -1.23
C ALA A 185 14.24 14.72 -2.44
N ILE A 186 14.20 13.75 -3.35
CA ILE A 186 15.06 13.73 -4.53
C ILE A 186 14.34 14.44 -5.67
N ALA A 187 14.93 15.49 -6.20
CA ALA A 187 14.40 16.20 -7.35
C ALA A 187 14.28 15.26 -8.57
N GLY A 188 13.16 15.29 -9.24
CA GLY A 188 12.87 14.43 -10.39
C GLY A 188 11.49 14.68 -10.98
N ARG A 189 11.15 13.95 -12.02
CA ARG A 189 9.91 14.12 -12.80
C ARG A 189 8.62 14.09 -11.94
N PHE A 190 8.60 13.27 -10.90
CA PHE A 190 7.42 13.03 -10.05
C PHE A 190 7.52 13.74 -8.70
N MET A 191 8.49 14.66 -8.53
CA MET A 191 8.72 15.36 -7.29
C MET A 191 8.37 16.85 -7.41
N ASP A 192 7.37 17.29 -6.67
CA ASP A 192 7.10 18.69 -6.39
C ASP A 192 7.66 19.06 -5.02
N LEU A 193 8.87 19.66 -5.02
CA LEU A 193 9.53 20.11 -3.79
C LEU A 193 8.75 21.24 -3.09
N GLY A 194 7.97 22.03 -3.84
CA GLY A 194 7.10 23.05 -3.29
C GLY A 194 5.96 22.43 -2.47
N HIS A 195 5.37 21.34 -2.97
CA HIS A 195 4.38 20.57 -2.25
C HIS A 195 4.96 19.91 -0.99
N ILE A 196 6.10 19.21 -1.10
CA ILE A 196 6.80 18.62 0.05
C ILE A 196 7.10 19.67 1.13
N ARG A 197 7.56 20.85 0.73
CA ARG A 197 7.79 21.94 1.67
C ARG A 197 6.51 22.38 2.39
N LYS A 198 5.36 22.40 1.72
CA LYS A 198 4.06 22.69 2.36
C LYS A 198 3.71 21.63 3.39
N MET A 199 3.92 20.35 3.05
CA MET A 199 3.59 19.21 3.93
C MET A 199 4.43 19.20 5.21
N LEU A 200 5.69 19.67 5.18
CA LEU A 200 6.53 19.78 6.38
C LEU A 200 5.88 20.64 7.51
N PHE A 201 5.06 21.61 7.13
CA PHE A 201 4.46 22.56 8.06
C PHE A 201 2.93 22.45 8.14
N ALA A 202 2.33 21.56 7.34
CA ALA A 202 0.90 21.35 7.35
C ALA A 202 0.45 20.71 8.67
N ALA A 203 -0.71 21.12 9.17
CA ALA A 203 -1.33 20.43 10.29
C ALA A 203 -1.78 19.01 9.82
N PRO A 204 -1.84 18.03 10.73
CA PRO A 204 -2.48 16.75 10.44
C PRO A 204 -3.91 16.97 9.97
N GLU A 205 -4.35 16.21 9.01
CA GLU A 205 -5.74 16.20 8.57
C GLU A 205 -6.61 15.51 9.62
N ASN A 206 -7.84 15.95 9.74
CA ASN A 206 -8.81 15.28 10.58
C ASN A 206 -9.11 13.88 10.00
N ILE A 207 -9.24 12.90 10.89
CA ILE A 207 -9.72 11.58 10.51
C ILE A 207 -11.18 11.72 10.05
N LEU A 208 -11.46 11.31 8.83
CA LEU A 208 -12.81 11.29 8.27
C LEU A 208 -13.27 9.86 8.09
N SER A 209 -14.52 9.58 8.43
CA SER A 209 -15.11 8.28 8.18
C SER A 209 -15.17 8.01 6.67
N GLN A 210 -14.64 6.87 6.26
CA GLN A 210 -14.72 6.36 4.89
C GLN A 210 -15.82 5.29 4.74
N LEU A 211 -16.71 5.20 5.73
CA LEU A 211 -17.78 4.22 5.73
C LEU A 211 -18.73 4.50 4.55
N LYS A 212 -18.79 3.56 3.62
CA LYS A 212 -19.68 3.55 2.46
C LYS A 212 -20.30 2.18 2.34
N ASN A 213 -21.55 2.11 1.95
CA ASN A 213 -22.16 0.83 1.62
C ASN A 213 -21.79 0.43 0.19
N ASP A 214 -21.51 -0.84 0.04
CA ASP A 214 -21.49 -1.57 -1.22
C ASP A 214 -22.17 -2.93 -1.02
N PHE A 215 -22.39 -3.65 -2.10
CA PHE A 215 -23.02 -4.97 -2.02
C PHE A 215 -22.25 -5.96 -1.15
N ALA A 216 -20.92 -5.90 -1.17
CA ALA A 216 -20.09 -6.77 -0.35
C ALA A 216 -20.28 -6.49 1.14
N MET A 217 -20.29 -5.21 1.51
CA MET A 217 -20.53 -4.78 2.90
C MET A 217 -21.91 -5.19 3.38
N VAL A 218 -22.95 -4.98 2.57
CA VAL A 218 -24.33 -5.37 2.93
C VAL A 218 -24.43 -6.87 3.16
N LEU A 219 -23.91 -7.70 2.23
CA LEU A 219 -23.87 -9.15 2.39
C LEU A 219 -23.08 -9.58 3.63
N ASN A 220 -21.92 -8.97 3.89
CA ASN A 220 -21.12 -9.31 5.06
C ASN A 220 -21.78 -8.93 6.39
N LEU A 221 -22.47 -7.79 6.46
CA LEU A 221 -23.24 -7.41 7.65
C LEU A 221 -24.38 -8.39 7.93
N LEU A 222 -25.08 -8.82 6.89
CA LEU A 222 -26.21 -9.76 7.00
C LEU A 222 -25.77 -11.20 7.31
N LEU A 223 -24.47 -11.54 7.30
CA LEU A 223 -23.98 -12.83 7.79
C LEU A 223 -24.27 -13.04 9.28
N SER A 224 -24.29 -11.99 10.08
CA SER A 224 -24.40 -12.06 11.54
C SER A 224 -25.39 -11.07 12.15
N GLN A 225 -25.90 -10.12 11.39
CA GLN A 225 -26.77 -9.05 11.87
C GLN A 225 -28.12 -9.06 11.14
N THR A 226 -29.16 -8.64 11.84
CA THR A 226 -30.45 -8.32 11.19
C THR A 226 -30.40 -6.91 10.61
N PRO A 227 -31.26 -6.56 9.62
CA PRO A 227 -31.35 -5.18 9.13
C PRO A 227 -31.59 -4.15 10.24
N ALA A 228 -32.40 -4.51 11.26
CA ALA A 228 -32.63 -3.63 12.41
C ALA A 228 -31.39 -3.38 13.26
N ASP A 229 -30.51 -4.39 13.41
CA ASP A 229 -29.25 -4.25 14.14
C ASP A 229 -28.23 -3.45 13.34
N VAL A 230 -28.20 -3.62 12.01
CA VAL A 230 -27.37 -2.79 11.12
C VAL A 230 -27.73 -1.31 11.25
N LYS A 231 -29.01 -0.97 11.35
CA LYS A 231 -29.44 0.41 11.59
C LYS A 231 -28.84 0.98 12.88
N LYS A 232 -28.89 0.22 13.99
CA LYS A 232 -28.28 0.61 15.27
C LYS A 232 -26.74 0.75 15.17
N ILE A 233 -26.08 -0.11 14.36
CA ILE A 233 -24.65 -0.01 14.11
C ILE A 233 -24.32 1.31 13.41
N PHE A 234 -25.10 1.72 12.40
CA PHE A 234 -24.89 3.01 11.73
C PHE A 234 -25.12 4.20 12.67
N GLU A 235 -26.12 4.15 13.53
CA GLU A 235 -26.39 5.19 14.53
C GLU A 235 -25.23 5.37 15.53
N ARG A 236 -24.48 4.31 15.82
CA ARG A 236 -23.30 4.30 16.72
C ARG A 236 -21.98 4.42 15.98
N SER A 237 -21.99 4.57 14.65
CA SER A 237 -20.78 4.65 13.84
C SER A 237 -20.00 5.95 14.05
N PHE A 238 -18.71 5.92 13.74
CA PHE A 238 -17.88 7.11 13.74
C PHE A 238 -18.38 8.17 12.74
N ALA A 239 -18.97 7.75 11.60
CA ALA A 239 -19.62 8.66 10.66
C ALA A 239 -20.76 9.46 11.31
N ALA A 240 -21.62 8.78 12.09
CA ALA A 240 -22.71 9.44 12.80
C ALA A 240 -22.21 10.40 13.87
N TRP A 241 -21.16 9.99 14.64
CA TRP A 241 -20.55 10.84 15.65
C TRP A 241 -19.91 12.09 15.05
N GLN A 242 -19.16 11.96 13.94
CA GLN A 242 -18.53 13.11 13.29
C GLN A 242 -19.56 14.15 12.83
N GLN A 243 -20.65 13.71 12.25
CA GLN A 243 -21.66 14.63 11.75
C GLN A 243 -22.41 15.33 12.88
N ASN A 244 -22.69 14.64 13.98
CA ASN A 244 -23.32 15.26 15.16
C ASN A 244 -22.41 16.31 15.80
N SER A 245 -21.10 16.19 15.62
CA SER A 245 -20.11 17.15 16.15
C SER A 245 -19.95 18.40 15.27
N ILE A 246 -20.41 18.36 14.01
CA ILE A 246 -20.43 19.50 13.09
C ILE A 246 -21.85 20.09 13.12
N ALA A 247 -22.11 20.97 14.07
CA ALA A 247 -23.42 21.58 14.27
C ALA A 247 -23.98 22.22 12.98
N GLY A 248 -25.20 21.85 12.57
CA GLY A 248 -26.00 22.55 11.57
C GLY A 248 -26.46 21.75 10.33
N GLN A 249 -26.18 20.47 10.20
CA GLN A 249 -26.70 19.69 9.08
C GLN A 249 -28.03 18.98 9.42
N THR A 250 -29.04 19.16 8.57
CA THR A 250 -30.40 18.66 8.71
C THR A 250 -30.59 17.17 8.48
N SER A 251 -29.55 16.47 7.98
CA SER A 251 -29.61 15.03 7.67
C SER A 251 -28.52 14.28 8.40
N SER A 252 -28.87 13.34 9.28
CA SER A 252 -27.92 12.51 10.00
C SER A 252 -27.16 11.59 9.03
N ALA A 253 -25.82 11.46 9.17
CA ALA A 253 -25.02 10.50 8.42
C ALA A 253 -25.54 9.08 8.57
N ALA A 254 -26.03 8.72 9.77
CA ALA A 254 -26.67 7.45 10.01
C ALA A 254 -27.90 7.24 9.12
N ALA A 255 -28.72 8.28 8.93
CA ALA A 255 -29.91 8.20 8.06
C ALA A 255 -29.52 8.03 6.58
N LEU A 256 -28.46 8.70 6.12
CA LEU A 256 -27.95 8.54 4.76
C LEU A 256 -27.36 7.14 4.55
N LEU A 257 -26.56 6.66 5.48
CA LEU A 257 -26.02 5.29 5.44
C LEU A 257 -27.14 4.25 5.46
N TRP A 258 -28.16 4.45 6.29
CA TRP A 258 -29.30 3.57 6.34
C TRP A 258 -30.12 3.57 5.04
N LYS A 259 -30.35 4.74 4.46
CA LYS A 259 -31.04 4.87 3.16
C LYS A 259 -30.29 4.13 2.07
N ASP A 260 -28.96 4.33 1.99
CA ASP A 260 -28.12 3.69 1.01
C ASP A 260 -28.06 2.17 1.22
N PHE A 261 -27.93 1.71 2.48
CA PHE A 261 -28.03 0.29 2.83
C PHE A 261 -29.35 -0.32 2.39
N SER A 262 -30.48 0.38 2.64
CA SER A 262 -31.81 -0.11 2.29
C SER A 262 -31.96 -0.28 0.78
N LEU A 263 -31.43 0.63 -0.05
CA LEU A 263 -31.44 0.50 -1.50
C LEU A 263 -30.65 -0.72 -1.98
N HIS A 264 -29.48 -0.95 -1.40
CA HIS A 264 -28.68 -2.16 -1.70
C HIS A 264 -29.40 -3.43 -1.25
N LEU A 265 -30.03 -3.41 -0.07
CA LEU A 265 -30.80 -4.54 0.46
C LEU A 265 -32.01 -4.89 -0.43
N GLU A 266 -32.78 -3.88 -0.84
CA GLU A 266 -33.91 -4.07 -1.77
C GLU A 266 -33.47 -4.68 -3.09
N PHE A 267 -32.33 -4.22 -3.64
CA PHE A 267 -31.74 -4.80 -4.84
C PHE A 267 -31.38 -6.27 -4.62
N LEU A 268 -30.66 -6.58 -3.53
CA LEU A 268 -30.23 -7.95 -3.21
C LEU A 268 -31.43 -8.89 -2.97
N GLN A 269 -32.52 -8.37 -2.40
CA GLN A 269 -33.76 -9.12 -2.24
C GLN A 269 -34.45 -9.41 -3.58
N ARG A 270 -34.49 -8.42 -4.45
CA ARG A 270 -35.06 -8.57 -5.79
C ARG A 270 -34.30 -9.58 -6.65
N GLU A 271 -32.96 -9.55 -6.56
CA GLU A 271 -32.08 -10.47 -7.30
C GLU A 271 -31.91 -11.84 -6.61
N GLY A 272 -32.54 -12.07 -5.45
CA GLY A 272 -32.58 -13.37 -4.78
C GLY A 272 -31.33 -13.74 -3.97
N PHE A 273 -30.47 -12.78 -3.65
CA PHE A 273 -29.32 -12.99 -2.74
C PHE A 273 -29.72 -12.88 -1.26
N VAL A 274 -30.83 -12.17 -0.97
CA VAL A 274 -31.35 -11.96 0.38
C VAL A 274 -32.85 -12.26 0.38
N GLU A 275 -33.33 -12.95 1.40
CA GLU A 275 -34.76 -13.19 1.62
C GLU A 275 -35.47 -11.92 2.08
N LYS A 276 -36.80 -11.86 1.95
CA LYS A 276 -37.63 -10.74 2.45
C LYS A 276 -37.42 -10.48 3.95
N ALA A 277 -37.12 -11.52 4.72
CA ALA A 277 -36.82 -11.42 6.14
C ALA A 277 -35.41 -10.83 6.44
N GLY A 278 -34.61 -10.51 5.43
CA GLY A 278 -33.27 -9.96 5.59
C GLY A 278 -32.17 -11.01 5.87
N ARG A 279 -32.46 -12.30 5.68
CA ARG A 279 -31.49 -13.40 5.78
C ARG A 279 -30.85 -13.67 4.43
N LEU A 280 -29.58 -14.07 4.43
CA LEU A 280 -28.92 -14.47 3.20
C LEU A 280 -29.51 -15.78 2.66
N THR A 281 -29.71 -15.86 1.35
CA THR A 281 -29.94 -17.13 0.63
C THR A 281 -28.63 -17.90 0.49
N GLU A 282 -28.66 -19.10 -0.07
CA GLU A 282 -27.43 -19.86 -0.41
C GLU A 282 -26.53 -19.06 -1.34
N ASP A 283 -27.11 -18.44 -2.38
CA ASP A 283 -26.38 -17.54 -3.29
C ASP A 283 -25.81 -16.32 -2.58
N GLY A 284 -26.52 -15.74 -1.62
CA GLY A 284 -26.05 -14.64 -0.78
C GLY A 284 -24.87 -15.05 0.10
N HIS A 285 -24.92 -16.22 0.74
CA HIS A 285 -23.82 -16.76 1.51
C HIS A 285 -22.57 -17.01 0.64
N TRP A 286 -22.77 -17.54 -0.55
CA TRP A 286 -21.67 -17.77 -1.46
C TRP A 286 -21.06 -16.44 -1.97
N ALA A 287 -21.91 -15.49 -2.41
CA ALA A 287 -21.47 -14.18 -2.87
C ALA A 287 -20.71 -13.39 -1.79
N SER A 288 -21.12 -13.49 -0.51
CA SER A 288 -20.43 -12.83 0.60
C SER A 288 -18.98 -13.29 0.81
N ARG A 289 -18.60 -14.47 0.33
CA ARG A 289 -17.25 -15.04 0.44
C ARG A 289 -16.30 -14.60 -0.67
N LEU A 290 -16.83 -14.00 -1.74
CA LEU A 290 -15.99 -13.51 -2.83
C LEU A 290 -15.18 -12.29 -2.38
N ARG A 291 -13.86 -12.38 -2.52
CA ARG A 291 -12.93 -11.29 -2.18
C ARG A 291 -12.39 -10.63 -3.44
N LEU A 292 -13.29 -10.03 -4.21
CA LEU A 292 -13.04 -9.39 -5.51
C LEU A 292 -13.53 -7.94 -5.46
N ASP A 293 -13.07 -7.11 -6.39
CA ASP A 293 -13.48 -5.70 -6.48
C ASP A 293 -14.98 -5.55 -6.78
N HIS A 294 -15.56 -6.48 -7.57
CA HIS A 294 -16.98 -6.50 -7.91
C HIS A 294 -17.61 -7.89 -7.64
N PRO A 295 -17.73 -8.30 -6.36
CA PRO A 295 -18.11 -9.66 -6.02
C PRO A 295 -19.52 -10.03 -6.54
N LEU A 296 -20.47 -9.11 -6.47
CA LEU A 296 -21.84 -9.36 -6.94
C LEU A 296 -21.92 -9.54 -8.46
N LEU A 297 -21.15 -8.76 -9.22
CA LEU A 297 -21.07 -8.91 -10.68
C LEU A 297 -20.56 -10.30 -11.05
N VAL A 298 -19.48 -10.74 -10.40
CA VAL A 298 -18.89 -12.06 -10.62
C VAL A 298 -19.87 -13.17 -10.20
N ALA A 299 -20.55 -13.01 -9.07
CA ALA A 299 -21.58 -13.94 -8.61
C ALA A 299 -22.71 -14.09 -9.65
N GLU A 300 -23.19 -12.99 -10.19
CA GLU A 300 -24.27 -13.00 -11.17
C GLU A 300 -23.81 -13.58 -12.52
N CYS A 301 -22.58 -13.28 -12.94
CA CYS A 301 -22.00 -13.91 -14.15
C CYS A 301 -21.88 -15.43 -14.00
N LEU A 302 -21.54 -15.93 -12.81
CA LEU A 302 -21.50 -17.37 -12.54
C LEU A 302 -22.89 -18.00 -12.52
N ARG A 303 -23.87 -17.36 -11.88
CA ARG A 303 -25.28 -17.81 -11.86
C ARG A 303 -25.86 -17.92 -13.29
N LYS A 304 -25.49 -16.98 -14.15
CA LYS A 304 -25.99 -16.92 -15.54
C LYS A 304 -25.11 -17.68 -16.54
N ASN A 305 -24.08 -18.42 -16.06
CA ASN A 305 -23.10 -19.08 -16.92
C ASN A 305 -22.50 -18.15 -18.01
N ALA A 306 -22.30 -16.86 -17.64
CA ALA A 306 -21.82 -15.83 -18.56
C ALA A 306 -20.31 -15.91 -18.83
N PHE A 307 -19.55 -16.72 -18.08
CA PHE A 307 -18.13 -16.93 -18.36
C PHE A 307 -17.95 -17.87 -19.57
N PRO A 308 -17.07 -17.52 -20.51
CA PRO A 308 -16.78 -18.39 -21.64
C PRO A 308 -16.21 -19.71 -21.13
N GLU A 309 -16.76 -20.84 -21.60
CA GLU A 309 -16.19 -22.15 -21.37
C GLU A 309 -14.70 -22.17 -21.80
N ASP A 310 -13.88 -22.76 -20.94
CA ASP A 310 -12.42 -22.78 -21.03
C ASP A 310 -11.91 -23.22 -22.42
N ASN A 311 -11.57 -22.24 -23.26
CA ASN A 311 -11.00 -22.49 -24.60
C ASN A 311 -9.60 -23.14 -24.54
N GLU A 312 -8.98 -23.24 -23.37
CA GLU A 312 -7.71 -23.96 -23.25
C GLU A 312 -7.87 -25.48 -23.35
N ARG A 313 -8.97 -26.06 -22.83
CA ARG A 313 -9.28 -27.48 -23.06
C ARG A 313 -9.55 -27.77 -24.53
N LYS A 314 -10.24 -26.88 -25.24
CA LYS A 314 -10.48 -27.01 -26.70
C LYS A 314 -9.17 -26.91 -27.51
N LYS A 315 -8.27 -25.97 -27.16
CA LYS A 315 -6.95 -25.84 -27.80
C LYS A 315 -6.03 -27.04 -27.53
N LYS A 316 -6.08 -27.61 -26.31
CA LYS A 316 -5.31 -28.82 -25.98
C LYS A 316 -5.82 -30.06 -26.71
N ASN A 317 -7.14 -30.20 -26.87
CA ASN A 317 -7.75 -31.27 -27.62
C ASN A 317 -7.49 -31.14 -29.13
N GLN A 318 -7.55 -29.94 -29.71
CA GLN A 318 -7.17 -29.70 -31.11
C GLN A 318 -5.67 -29.98 -31.37
N ARG A 319 -4.76 -29.58 -30.47
CA ARG A 319 -3.32 -29.91 -30.60
C ARG A 319 -3.03 -31.39 -30.49
N ASN A 320 -3.82 -32.17 -29.75
CA ASN A 320 -3.69 -33.62 -29.66
C ASN A 320 -4.32 -34.35 -30.85
N GLN A 321 -5.29 -33.74 -31.57
CA GLN A 321 -5.84 -34.28 -32.82
C GLN A 321 -4.95 -34.01 -34.02
N ILE A 322 -4.14 -32.95 -34.02
CA ILE A 322 -3.17 -32.64 -35.09
C ILE A 322 -1.88 -33.48 -34.97
N ARG A 323 -1.66 -34.11 -33.81
CA ARG A 323 -0.49 -35.00 -33.56
C ARG A 323 -0.77 -36.49 -33.70
N LYS A 324 -1.97 -36.88 -34.11
CA LYS A 324 -2.31 -38.22 -34.62
C LYS A 324 -2.48 -38.18 -36.14
#